data_ee7d6a4c2ded8cc6effff0bb44428e8b
#
_entry.id   ee7d6a4c2ded8cc6effff0bb44428e8b
#
_cell.length_a   1.000
_cell.length_b   1.000
_cell.length_c   1.000
_cell.angle_alpha   90.00
_cell.angle_beta   90.00
_cell.angle_gamma   90.00
#
_symmetry.space_group_name_H-M   'P 1'
#
loop_
_entity.id
_entity.type
_entity.pdbx_description
1 polymer ?
#
loop_
_entity_poly.entity_id
_entity_poly.type
_entity_poly.pdbx_seq_one_letter_code
_entity_poly.pdbx_strand_id
1 'polypeptide(L)'
;MTSIETLYLKDVPDQFRKLKVLADRAMAQVRDEDLFTPLDPGAAESNSLAILLQHMGGNLRSRFAGFLTSDGEKPDRDRDSEFEVRPETTRAGLLALWEEGWSTLFTALAGLTEADLAKTVAIRAEEHSVVRALDRALSHAAYHTGQIVLLAKHFAAAGWKNLSVPKGGTTAFNERMFGR
;
A
#
# COMPACT_ATOMS: atom_id res chain seq x y z
N MET A 1 27.08 18.02 -6.69
CA MET A 1 26.51 16.66 -6.97
C MET A 1 25.37 16.46 -6.01
N THR A 2 24.26 15.90 -6.45
CA THR A 2 23.14 15.55 -5.58
C THR A 2 23.56 14.36 -4.71
N SER A 3 23.33 14.41 -3.39
CA SER A 3 23.65 13.32 -2.47
C SER A 3 22.76 12.10 -2.71
N ILE A 4 23.18 10.93 -2.28
CA ILE A 4 22.35 9.71 -2.36
C ILE A 4 21.12 9.84 -1.44
N GLU A 5 21.27 10.53 -0.32
CA GLU A 5 20.21 10.82 0.63
C GLU A 5 19.13 11.70 -0.01
N THR A 6 19.51 12.77 -0.72
CA THR A 6 18.57 13.61 -1.48
C THR A 6 17.81 12.77 -2.52
N LEU A 7 18.50 11.90 -3.27
CA LEU A 7 17.86 11.04 -4.27
C LEU A 7 16.88 10.07 -3.62
N TYR A 8 17.27 9.43 -2.52
CA TYR A 8 16.41 8.49 -1.80
C TYR A 8 15.13 9.15 -1.27
N LEU A 9 15.25 10.33 -0.64
CA LEU A 9 14.11 11.10 -0.13
C LEU A 9 13.17 11.59 -1.23
N LYS A 10 13.67 11.76 -2.46
CA LYS A 10 12.85 12.08 -3.62
C LYS A 10 12.14 10.83 -4.17
N ASP A 11 12.87 9.72 -4.29
CA ASP A 11 12.40 8.54 -5.02
C ASP A 11 11.45 7.68 -4.18
N VAL A 12 11.71 7.51 -2.87
CA VAL A 12 10.89 6.62 -2.04
C VAL A 12 9.42 7.06 -1.93
N PRO A 13 9.10 8.36 -1.73
CA PRO A 13 7.71 8.81 -1.76
C PRO A 13 7.03 8.58 -3.12
N ASP A 14 7.78 8.71 -4.21
CA ASP A 14 7.25 8.47 -5.56
C ASP A 14 6.93 7.00 -5.80
N GLN A 15 7.73 6.07 -5.27
CA GLN A 15 7.41 4.65 -5.32
C GLN A 15 6.11 4.34 -4.54
N PHE A 16 5.96 4.86 -3.33
CA PHE A 16 4.72 4.70 -2.57
C PHE A 16 3.50 5.29 -3.30
N ARG A 17 3.62 6.48 -3.92
CA ARG A 17 2.52 7.07 -4.71
C ARG A 17 2.12 6.18 -5.88
N LYS A 18 3.10 5.60 -6.60
CA LYS A 18 2.82 4.67 -7.71
C LYS A 18 2.06 3.44 -7.24
N LEU A 19 2.44 2.85 -6.09
CA LEU A 19 1.74 1.71 -5.51
C LEU A 19 0.31 2.06 -5.10
N LYS A 20 0.12 3.20 -4.40
CA LYS A 20 -1.22 3.67 -4.05
C LYS A 20 -2.10 3.87 -5.27
N VAL A 21 -1.63 4.61 -6.27
CA VAL A 21 -2.37 4.87 -7.51
C VAL A 21 -2.73 3.56 -8.23
N LEU A 22 -1.82 2.58 -8.24
CA LEU A 22 -2.06 1.28 -8.85
C LEU A 22 -3.19 0.53 -8.13
N ALA A 23 -3.15 0.50 -6.79
CA ALA A 23 -4.18 -0.12 -5.96
C ALA A 23 -5.54 0.60 -6.10
N ASP A 24 -5.56 1.94 -6.04
CA ASP A 24 -6.78 2.75 -6.19
C ASP A 24 -7.47 2.48 -7.53
N ARG A 25 -6.70 2.47 -8.62
CA ARG A 25 -7.21 2.17 -9.97
C ARG A 25 -7.70 0.73 -10.11
N ALA A 26 -7.13 -0.21 -9.39
CA ALA A 26 -7.61 -1.59 -9.35
C ALA A 26 -8.94 -1.68 -8.60
N MET A 27 -9.00 -1.12 -7.40
CA MET A 27 -10.21 -1.12 -6.56
C MET A 27 -11.40 -0.40 -7.19
N ALA A 28 -11.15 0.65 -7.97
CA ALA A 28 -12.20 1.39 -8.71
C ALA A 28 -12.93 0.53 -9.76
N GLN A 29 -12.41 -0.66 -10.09
CA GLN A 29 -13.02 -1.58 -11.04
C GLN A 29 -13.79 -2.74 -10.38
N VAL A 30 -13.81 -2.77 -9.06
CA VAL A 30 -14.47 -3.84 -8.27
C VAL A 30 -15.83 -3.37 -7.78
N ARG A 31 -16.84 -4.21 -7.89
CA ARG A 31 -18.19 -3.96 -7.34
C ARG A 31 -18.16 -4.06 -5.82
N ASP A 32 -19.12 -3.42 -5.16
CA ASP A 32 -19.19 -3.41 -3.69
C ASP A 32 -19.30 -4.82 -3.09
N GLU A 33 -20.10 -5.69 -3.68
CA GLU A 33 -20.29 -7.07 -3.26
C GLU A 33 -19.01 -7.92 -3.36
N ASP A 34 -18.20 -7.69 -4.38
CA ASP A 34 -16.96 -8.43 -4.64
C ASP A 34 -15.82 -8.00 -3.69
N LEU A 35 -15.93 -6.80 -3.10
CA LEU A 35 -14.92 -6.28 -2.19
C LEU A 35 -14.72 -7.16 -0.95
N PHE A 36 -15.80 -7.81 -0.51
CA PHE A 36 -15.85 -8.65 0.69
C PHE A 36 -15.65 -10.13 0.41
N THR A 37 -15.59 -10.51 -0.85
CA THR A 37 -15.47 -11.91 -1.26
C THR A 37 -14.00 -12.33 -1.33
N PRO A 38 -13.56 -13.35 -0.59
CA PRO A 38 -12.21 -13.90 -0.74
C PRO A 38 -12.08 -14.66 -2.06
N LEU A 39 -10.83 -14.80 -2.56
CA LEU A 39 -10.57 -15.56 -3.80
C LEU A 39 -10.98 -17.02 -3.67
N ASP A 40 -10.73 -17.64 -2.53
CA ASP A 40 -11.16 -18.98 -2.18
C ASP A 40 -11.93 -18.96 -0.86
N PRO A 41 -13.27 -18.98 -0.90
CA PRO A 41 -14.09 -18.97 0.33
C PRO A 41 -13.91 -20.22 1.21
N GLY A 42 -13.36 -21.32 0.64
CA GLY A 42 -13.07 -22.55 1.39
C GLY A 42 -11.74 -22.54 2.15
N ALA A 43 -10.85 -21.59 1.84
CA ALA A 43 -9.55 -21.48 2.48
C ALA A 43 -9.59 -20.41 3.59
N ALA A 44 -9.38 -20.82 4.84
CA ALA A 44 -9.43 -19.94 6.02
C ALA A 44 -8.47 -18.74 5.93
N GLU A 45 -7.34 -18.88 5.23
CA GLU A 45 -6.32 -17.84 5.06
C GLU A 45 -6.53 -17.00 3.78
N SER A 46 -7.66 -17.15 3.08
CA SER A 46 -7.93 -16.41 1.85
C SER A 46 -8.49 -15.03 2.16
N ASN A 47 -7.66 -14.00 1.98
CA ASN A 47 -8.05 -12.63 2.23
C ASN A 47 -8.92 -12.06 1.10
N SER A 48 -9.95 -11.28 1.48
CA SER A 48 -10.70 -10.41 0.57
C SER A 48 -9.98 -9.08 0.37
N LEU A 49 -10.46 -8.29 -0.60
CA LEU A 49 -9.99 -6.90 -0.76
C LEU A 49 -10.27 -6.07 0.50
N ALA A 50 -11.41 -6.27 1.15
CA ALA A 50 -11.76 -5.59 2.41
C ALA A 50 -10.70 -5.81 3.49
N ILE A 51 -10.26 -7.05 3.67
CA ILE A 51 -9.19 -7.42 4.62
C ILE A 51 -7.88 -6.72 4.26
N LEU A 52 -7.50 -6.73 2.98
CA LEU A 52 -6.26 -6.09 2.55
C LEU A 52 -6.27 -4.57 2.79
N LEU A 53 -7.42 -3.91 2.59
CA LEU A 53 -7.58 -2.48 2.86
C LEU A 53 -7.49 -2.18 4.36
N GLN A 54 -8.17 -2.97 5.20
CA GLN A 54 -8.10 -2.83 6.66
C GLN A 54 -6.66 -3.01 7.16
N HIS A 55 -6.03 -4.10 6.73
CA HIS A 55 -4.67 -4.41 7.12
C HIS A 55 -3.66 -3.33 6.69
N MET A 56 -3.73 -2.90 5.45
CA MET A 56 -2.82 -1.86 4.94
C MET A 56 -3.07 -0.51 5.62
N GLY A 57 -4.33 -0.09 5.78
CA GLY A 57 -4.68 1.16 6.47
C GLY A 57 -4.17 1.17 7.92
N GLY A 58 -4.48 0.12 8.69
CA GLY A 58 -4.00 -0.06 10.07
C GLY A 58 -2.48 -0.15 10.17
N ASN A 59 -1.84 -0.88 9.26
CA ASN A 59 -0.38 -0.99 9.22
C ASN A 59 0.30 0.36 8.97
N LEU A 60 -0.09 1.08 7.93
CA LEU A 60 0.51 2.37 7.57
C LEU A 60 0.32 3.40 8.70
N ARG A 61 -0.88 3.49 9.27
CA ARG A 61 -1.16 4.35 10.42
C ARG A 61 -0.24 4.00 11.59
N SER A 62 -0.18 2.73 11.97
CA SER A 62 0.64 2.29 13.10
C SER A 62 2.14 2.58 12.86
N ARG A 63 2.66 2.25 11.68
CA ARG A 63 4.09 2.40 11.37
C ARG A 63 4.55 3.85 11.29
N PHE A 64 3.69 4.75 10.80
CA PHE A 64 4.11 6.10 10.42
C PHE A 64 3.57 7.21 11.34
N ALA A 65 2.58 6.97 12.19
CA ALA A 65 2.22 7.91 13.25
C ALA A 65 3.39 8.02 14.24
N GLY A 66 3.97 9.22 14.38
CA GLY A 66 5.16 9.44 15.22
C GLY A 66 6.39 8.62 14.78
N PHE A 67 6.63 8.49 13.48
CA PHE A 67 7.60 7.58 12.87
C PHE A 67 9.00 7.63 13.47
N LEU A 68 9.51 8.83 13.79
CA LEU A 68 10.86 9.01 14.38
C LEU A 68 10.89 8.95 15.91
N THR A 69 9.74 8.91 16.57
CA THR A 69 9.65 9.16 18.01
C THR A 69 8.97 8.07 18.83
N SER A 70 8.32 7.11 18.17
CA SER A 70 7.61 6.02 18.85
C SER A 70 7.76 4.70 18.09
N ASP A 71 7.56 3.58 18.78
CA ASP A 71 7.55 2.27 18.12
C ASP A 71 6.49 2.24 17.01
N GLY A 72 6.86 1.66 15.88
CA GLY A 72 5.97 1.44 14.74
C GLY A 72 4.85 0.42 15.02
N GLU A 73 4.86 -0.33 16.11
CA GLU A 73 3.71 -1.08 16.61
C GLU A 73 3.06 -0.31 17.74
N LYS A 74 1.90 0.30 17.48
CA LYS A 74 1.20 1.11 18.48
C LYS A 74 0.45 0.23 19.47
N PRO A 75 0.41 0.61 20.78
CA PRO A 75 -0.26 -0.19 21.81
C PRO A 75 -1.77 -0.34 21.57
N ASP A 76 -2.38 0.61 20.88
CA ASP A 76 -3.80 0.63 20.51
C ASP A 76 -4.13 -0.08 19.20
N ARG A 77 -3.11 -0.64 18.51
CA ARG A 77 -3.33 -1.40 17.29
C ARG A 77 -3.79 -2.83 17.61
N ASP A 78 -5.00 -3.14 17.27
CA ASP A 78 -5.50 -4.51 17.22
C ASP A 78 -5.29 -5.10 15.81
N ARG A 79 -4.12 -5.74 15.61
CA ARG A 79 -3.76 -6.32 14.32
C ARG A 79 -4.70 -7.45 13.91
N ASP A 80 -5.18 -8.25 14.83
CA ASP A 80 -5.97 -9.43 14.52
C ASP A 80 -7.36 -9.01 14.01
N SER A 81 -7.93 -7.93 14.55
CA SER A 81 -9.19 -7.36 14.03
C SER A 81 -9.08 -6.82 12.59
N GLU A 82 -7.87 -6.53 12.09
CA GLU A 82 -7.66 -6.13 10.70
C GLU A 82 -7.98 -7.26 9.70
N PHE A 83 -8.02 -8.51 10.16
CA PHE A 83 -8.35 -9.70 9.35
C PHE A 83 -9.78 -10.18 9.51
N GLU A 84 -10.61 -9.42 10.23
CA GLU A 84 -12.03 -9.70 10.42
C GLU A 84 -12.88 -8.65 9.69
N VAL A 85 -13.83 -9.12 8.88
CA VAL A 85 -14.85 -8.25 8.26
C VAL A 85 -16.09 -8.29 9.12
N ARG A 86 -16.46 -7.16 9.73
CA ARG A 86 -17.64 -7.03 10.57
C ARG A 86 -18.87 -6.71 9.72
N PRO A 87 -20.10 -7.05 10.19
CA PRO A 87 -21.34 -6.77 9.45
C PRO A 87 -21.53 -5.29 9.08
N GLU A 88 -21.04 -4.37 9.92
CA GLU A 88 -21.12 -2.92 9.71
C GLU A 88 -20.02 -2.37 8.78
N THR A 89 -19.06 -3.20 8.35
CA THR A 89 -17.99 -2.76 7.46
C THR A 89 -18.55 -2.36 6.10
N THR A 90 -18.27 -1.14 5.67
CA THR A 90 -18.70 -0.61 4.38
C THR A 90 -17.51 -0.24 3.50
N ARG A 91 -17.74 -0.20 2.17
CA ARG A 91 -16.72 0.31 1.24
C ARG A 91 -16.23 1.71 1.61
N ALA A 92 -17.14 2.60 1.99
CA ALA A 92 -16.78 3.97 2.38
C ALA A 92 -15.87 3.99 3.61
N GLY A 93 -16.17 3.17 4.63
CA GLY A 93 -15.33 3.04 5.83
C GLY A 93 -13.95 2.47 5.52
N LEU A 94 -13.89 1.44 4.65
CA LEU A 94 -12.62 0.86 4.21
C LEU A 94 -11.76 1.85 3.44
N LEU A 95 -12.34 2.61 2.53
CA LEU A 95 -11.63 3.65 1.78
C LEU A 95 -11.16 4.79 2.68
N ALA A 96 -11.96 5.18 3.70
CA ALA A 96 -11.54 6.18 4.66
C ALA A 96 -10.31 5.72 5.47
N LEU A 97 -10.32 4.47 5.95
CA LEU A 97 -9.18 3.87 6.66
C LEU A 97 -7.93 3.76 5.76
N TRP A 98 -8.13 3.37 4.51
CA TRP A 98 -7.08 3.32 3.50
C TRP A 98 -6.44 4.70 3.29
N GLU A 99 -7.24 5.74 3.05
CA GLU A 99 -6.77 7.11 2.85
C GLU A 99 -6.06 7.65 4.10
N GLU A 100 -6.57 7.38 5.29
CA GLU A 100 -5.92 7.77 6.56
C GLU A 100 -4.52 7.16 6.68
N GLY A 101 -4.39 5.85 6.41
CA GLY A 101 -3.09 5.16 6.47
C GLY A 101 -2.07 5.76 5.50
N TRP A 102 -2.46 5.97 4.24
CA TRP A 102 -1.60 6.58 3.22
C TRP A 102 -1.26 8.03 3.53
N SER A 103 -2.22 8.82 4.02
CA SER A 103 -1.98 10.21 4.45
C SER A 103 -0.97 10.27 5.59
N THR A 104 -1.08 9.37 6.57
CA THR A 104 -0.13 9.26 7.68
C THR A 104 1.28 8.95 7.18
N LEU A 105 1.43 7.99 6.27
CA LEU A 105 2.71 7.70 5.62
C LEU A 105 3.28 8.93 4.91
N PHE A 106 2.52 9.57 4.02
CA PHE A 106 3.03 10.70 3.24
C PHE A 106 3.36 11.90 4.10
N THR A 107 2.63 12.15 5.17
CA THR A 107 2.96 13.19 6.17
C THR A 107 4.29 12.91 6.84
N ALA A 108 4.53 11.65 7.26
CA ALA A 108 5.79 11.25 7.85
C ALA A 108 6.96 11.43 6.85
N LEU A 109 6.80 10.96 5.61
CA LEU A 109 7.84 11.10 4.57
C LEU A 109 8.16 12.55 4.24
N ALA A 110 7.16 13.43 4.19
CA ALA A 110 7.35 14.86 3.91
C ALA A 110 8.12 15.59 5.02
N GLY A 111 8.13 15.06 6.24
CA GLY A 111 8.87 15.61 7.38
C GLY A 111 10.31 15.11 7.50
N LEU A 112 10.75 14.14 6.68
CA LEU A 112 12.10 13.58 6.75
C LEU A 112 13.13 14.50 6.11
N THR A 113 14.30 14.58 6.76
CA THR A 113 15.52 15.22 6.26
C THR A 113 16.59 14.17 5.95
N GLU A 114 17.65 14.55 5.23
CA GLU A 114 18.80 13.68 4.95
C GLU A 114 19.42 13.13 6.26
N ALA A 115 19.50 13.95 7.30
CA ALA A 115 20.03 13.56 8.60
C ALA A 115 19.16 12.51 9.33
N ASP A 116 17.89 12.37 8.96
CA ASP A 116 16.99 11.39 9.57
C ASP A 116 17.23 9.98 9.04
N LEU A 117 17.77 9.82 7.84
CA LEU A 117 17.88 8.51 7.18
C LEU A 117 18.74 7.52 7.95
N ALA A 118 19.77 8.00 8.66
CA ALA A 118 20.64 7.18 9.49
C ALA A 118 20.14 6.99 10.93
N LYS A 119 19.06 7.68 11.32
CA LYS A 119 18.47 7.51 12.67
C LYS A 119 17.90 6.11 12.85
N THR A 120 17.84 5.70 14.11
CA THR A 120 17.22 4.44 14.52
C THR A 120 15.74 4.68 14.87
N VAL A 121 14.87 3.81 14.39
CA VAL A 121 13.47 3.69 14.75
C VAL A 121 13.18 2.28 15.21
N ALA A 122 12.17 2.09 16.06
CA ALA A 122 11.77 0.77 16.53
C ALA A 122 10.51 0.28 15.81
N ILE A 123 10.45 -1.02 15.55
CA ILE A 123 9.25 -1.73 15.10
C ILE A 123 9.16 -3.02 15.92
N ARG A 124 8.19 -3.12 16.82
CA ARG A 124 8.06 -4.24 17.78
C ARG A 124 9.33 -4.43 18.62
N ALA A 125 9.85 -3.32 19.14
CA ALA A 125 11.09 -3.25 19.88
C ALA A 125 12.36 -3.67 19.09
N GLU A 126 12.24 -4.01 17.80
CA GLU A 126 13.40 -4.27 16.95
C GLU A 126 13.90 -2.96 16.32
N GLU A 127 15.20 -2.71 16.43
CA GLU A 127 15.84 -1.51 15.88
C GLU A 127 16.07 -1.62 14.38
N HIS A 128 15.73 -0.56 13.66
CA HIS A 128 15.97 -0.38 12.23
C HIS A 128 16.54 1.01 11.97
N SER A 129 17.43 1.16 10.98
CA SER A 129 17.64 2.50 10.40
C SER A 129 16.34 2.97 9.72
N VAL A 130 16.16 4.27 9.60
CA VAL A 130 15.02 4.85 8.86
C VAL A 130 14.96 4.29 7.44
N VAL A 131 16.10 4.21 6.75
CA VAL A 131 16.18 3.59 5.40
C VAL A 131 15.62 2.17 5.42
N ARG A 132 16.10 1.30 6.34
CA ARG A 132 15.62 -0.09 6.44
C ARG A 132 14.12 -0.17 6.75
N ALA A 133 13.62 0.70 7.61
CA ALA A 133 12.19 0.75 7.95
C ALA A 133 11.34 1.16 6.73
N LEU A 134 11.81 2.13 5.92
CA LEU A 134 11.15 2.56 4.69
C LEU A 134 11.17 1.46 3.62
N ASP A 135 12.31 0.81 3.40
CA ASP A 135 12.42 -0.29 2.42
C ASP A 135 11.53 -1.48 2.79
N ARG A 136 11.47 -1.81 4.10
CA ARG A 136 10.55 -2.83 4.62
C ARG A 136 9.09 -2.45 4.36
N ALA A 137 8.71 -1.20 4.61
CA ALA A 137 7.36 -0.71 4.38
C ALA A 137 7.02 -0.69 2.87
N LEU A 138 7.96 -0.29 2.02
CA LEU A 138 7.79 -0.30 0.57
C LEU A 138 7.59 -1.72 0.03
N SER A 139 8.39 -2.67 0.49
CA SER A 139 8.25 -4.09 0.14
C SER A 139 6.90 -4.65 0.56
N HIS A 140 6.44 -4.32 1.77
CA HIS A 140 5.13 -4.72 2.29
C HIS A 140 3.98 -4.10 1.47
N ALA A 141 4.07 -2.81 1.16
CA ALA A 141 3.08 -2.13 0.32
C ALA A 141 3.03 -2.71 -1.09
N ALA A 142 4.18 -3.03 -1.69
CA ALA A 142 4.25 -3.64 -3.02
C ALA A 142 3.63 -5.05 -3.02
N TYR A 143 3.92 -5.85 -2.00
CA TYR A 143 3.36 -7.19 -1.82
C TYR A 143 1.82 -7.16 -1.78
N HIS A 144 1.23 -6.30 -0.95
CA HIS A 144 -0.23 -6.18 -0.83
C HIS A 144 -0.87 -5.49 -2.03
N THR A 145 -0.21 -4.51 -2.65
CA THR A 145 -0.69 -3.92 -3.91
C THR A 145 -0.80 -4.98 -5.02
N GLY A 146 0.17 -5.90 -5.10
CA GLY A 146 0.09 -7.04 -6.03
C GLY A 146 -1.13 -7.93 -5.78
N GLN A 147 -1.44 -8.23 -4.52
CA GLN A 147 -2.63 -8.99 -4.12
C GLN A 147 -3.93 -8.24 -4.47
N ILE A 148 -4.01 -6.93 -4.17
CA ILE A 148 -5.15 -6.08 -4.51
C ILE A 148 -5.40 -6.10 -6.02
N VAL A 149 -4.36 -5.92 -6.83
CA VAL A 149 -4.47 -5.94 -8.30
C VAL A 149 -4.92 -7.31 -8.81
N LEU A 150 -4.40 -8.41 -8.24
CA LEU A 150 -4.78 -9.77 -8.61
C LEU A 150 -6.27 -10.04 -8.33
N LEU A 151 -6.73 -9.73 -7.12
CA LEU A 151 -8.13 -9.91 -6.72
C LEU A 151 -9.06 -9.01 -7.53
N ALA A 152 -8.72 -7.73 -7.68
CA ALA A 152 -9.52 -6.80 -8.47
C ALA A 152 -9.66 -7.25 -9.92
N LYS A 153 -8.57 -7.74 -10.53
CA LYS A 153 -8.61 -8.29 -11.89
C LYS A 153 -9.47 -9.54 -11.98
N HIS A 154 -9.43 -10.41 -10.98
CA HIS A 154 -10.26 -11.62 -10.93
C HIS A 154 -11.74 -11.25 -10.92
N PHE A 155 -12.17 -10.36 -10.02
CA PHE A 155 -13.56 -9.97 -9.87
C PHE A 155 -14.08 -9.08 -11.02
N ALA A 156 -13.24 -8.20 -11.57
CA ALA A 156 -13.62 -7.40 -12.74
C ALA A 156 -13.74 -8.25 -14.03
N ALA A 157 -13.11 -9.43 -14.09
CA ALA A 157 -13.19 -10.40 -15.18
C ALA A 157 -13.07 -9.75 -16.57
N ALA A 158 -14.09 -9.93 -17.43
CA ALA A 158 -14.11 -9.36 -18.78
C ALA A 158 -14.19 -7.82 -18.81
N GLY A 159 -14.61 -7.17 -17.71
CA GLY A 159 -14.66 -5.71 -17.56
C GLY A 159 -13.33 -5.07 -17.21
N TRP A 160 -12.28 -5.86 -16.93
CA TRP A 160 -10.98 -5.35 -16.49
C TRP A 160 -10.32 -4.44 -17.52
N LYS A 161 -10.00 -3.23 -17.09
CA LYS A 161 -9.18 -2.27 -17.83
C LYS A 161 -7.74 -2.32 -17.34
N ASN A 162 -6.78 -2.59 -18.23
CA ASN A 162 -5.38 -2.71 -17.86
C ASN A 162 -4.85 -1.42 -17.18
N LEU A 163 -4.06 -1.62 -16.15
CA LEU A 163 -3.47 -0.54 -15.36
C LEU A 163 -2.11 -0.09 -15.90
N SER A 164 -1.53 -0.87 -16.80
CA SER A 164 -0.25 -0.62 -17.47
C SER A 164 -0.37 -0.95 -18.97
N VAL A 165 0.72 -1.38 -19.59
CA VAL A 165 0.72 -1.82 -21.00
C VAL A 165 -0.05 -3.13 -21.13
N PRO A 166 -1.10 -3.21 -21.97
CA PRO A 166 -1.84 -4.45 -22.18
C PRO A 166 -0.97 -5.50 -22.88
N LYS A 167 -1.32 -6.77 -22.70
CA LYS A 167 -0.65 -7.88 -23.40
C LYS A 167 -0.75 -7.64 -24.92
N GLY A 168 0.41 -7.69 -25.61
CA GLY A 168 0.51 -7.41 -27.05
C GLY A 168 0.53 -5.92 -27.41
N GLY A 169 0.39 -5.01 -26.45
CA GLY A 169 0.33 -3.56 -26.70
C GLY A 169 1.69 -2.82 -26.61
N THR A 170 2.81 -3.53 -26.44
CA THR A 170 4.12 -2.91 -26.19
C THR A 170 4.56 -2.03 -27.35
N THR A 171 4.42 -2.49 -28.60
CA THR A 171 4.82 -1.72 -29.79
C THR A 171 4.06 -0.40 -29.86
N ALA A 172 2.73 -0.43 -29.82
CA ALA A 172 1.90 0.77 -29.85
C ALA A 172 2.16 1.72 -28.68
N PHE A 173 2.48 1.17 -27.49
CA PHE A 173 2.88 1.97 -26.34
C PHE A 173 4.21 2.68 -26.59
N ASN A 174 5.23 1.97 -27.08
CA ASN A 174 6.54 2.53 -27.35
C ASN A 174 6.51 3.58 -28.46
N GLU A 175 5.74 3.35 -29.54
CA GLU A 175 5.52 4.34 -30.60
C GLU A 175 4.95 5.63 -30.05
N ARG A 176 3.93 5.54 -29.18
CA ARG A 176 3.29 6.73 -28.56
C ARG A 176 4.21 7.46 -27.58
N MET A 177 5.02 6.72 -26.81
CA MET A 177 5.84 7.31 -25.75
C MET A 177 7.20 7.78 -26.24
N PHE A 178 7.77 7.12 -27.23
CA PHE A 178 9.16 7.32 -27.64
C PHE A 178 9.33 7.59 -29.14
N GLY A 179 8.26 7.54 -29.95
CA GLY A 179 8.32 7.72 -31.40
C GLY A 179 9.10 6.64 -32.12
N ARG A 180 9.15 5.42 -31.55
CA ARG A 180 9.94 4.30 -32.09
C ARG A 180 9.04 3.11 -32.38
#